data_1776b395745703f3cf9d105302b21a09
#
_entry.id   1776b395745703f3cf9d105302b21a09
#
_cell.length_a   1.000
_cell.length_b   1.000
_cell.length_c   1.000
_cell.angle_alpha   90.00
_cell.angle_beta   90.00
_cell.angle_gamma   90.00
#
_symmetry.space_group_name_H-M   'P 1'
#
loop_
_entity.id
_entity.type
_entity.pdbx_description
1 polymer ?
#
loop_
_entity_poly.entity_id
_entity_poly.type
_entity_poly.pdbx_seq_one_letter_code
_entity_poly.pdbx_strand_id
1 'polypeptide(L)'
;MKADDTLPLRFTISPDVFFSPLTEHGCIVLNVERGTVLSLNDTGALMFSKLAEAKHALSQDELTELVRQEFRDVEMARVQKAVMDLLARLEQTGTIQTEIAARTTHRNVRAGLASTIPVGVTYLLRPLLRVKAYTCAALILLFTAECVRKLGGFKSIHRTVESWRLNAQSQPNEATLASVCCAVNRACTWHPKRALCLQRASVLVCLLRSLGFPAEMIIGVHKMPFYGHAWTELAGKVVNDHANAQKFFHVLNRC
;
A
#
# COMPACT_ATOMS: atom_id res chain seq x y z
N MET A 1 14.74 46.83 9.49
CA MET A 1 13.78 45.74 9.76
C MET A 1 13.75 44.88 8.49
N LYS A 2 14.52 43.80 8.45
CA LYS A 2 14.49 42.84 7.31
C LYS A 2 13.24 42.01 7.45
N ALA A 3 12.30 42.10 6.50
CA ALA A 3 11.23 41.16 6.36
C ALA A 3 11.87 39.81 6.11
N ASP A 4 11.54 38.85 6.95
CA ASP A 4 11.95 37.44 6.83
C ASP A 4 11.16 36.85 5.63
N ASP A 5 11.83 36.81 4.49
CA ASP A 5 11.30 36.38 3.20
C ASP A 5 11.31 34.82 3.14
N THR A 6 10.82 34.18 4.22
CA THR A 6 10.59 32.76 4.24
C THR A 6 9.36 32.48 3.39
N LEU A 7 9.58 31.99 2.17
CA LEU A 7 8.48 31.47 1.32
C LEU A 7 7.61 30.51 2.13
N PRO A 8 6.27 30.64 2.03
CA PRO A 8 5.34 29.79 2.78
C PRO A 8 5.58 28.32 2.45
N LEU A 9 5.64 27.48 3.49
CA LEU A 9 5.75 26.03 3.33
C LEU A 9 4.57 25.52 2.48
N ARG A 10 4.89 24.75 1.45
CA ARG A 10 3.92 24.13 0.56
C ARG A 10 3.92 22.63 0.76
N PHE A 11 2.74 22.05 0.79
CA PHE A 11 2.49 20.64 1.10
C PHE A 11 1.95 19.91 -0.11
N THR A 12 2.41 18.69 -0.31
CA THR A 12 1.91 17.75 -1.31
C THR A 12 1.76 16.37 -0.68
N ILE A 13 0.84 15.56 -1.20
CA ILE A 13 0.68 14.17 -0.75
C ILE A 13 1.89 13.36 -1.21
N SER A 14 2.43 12.53 -0.30
CA SER A 14 3.53 11.64 -0.63
C SER A 14 3.12 10.62 -1.70
N PRO A 15 3.99 10.26 -2.66
CA PRO A 15 3.64 9.39 -3.80
C PRO A 15 3.26 7.97 -3.40
N ASP A 16 3.68 7.53 -2.22
CA ASP A 16 3.41 6.19 -1.68
C ASP A 16 2.17 6.18 -0.74
N VAL A 17 1.25 7.13 -0.91
CA VAL A 17 0.03 7.27 -0.11
C VAL A 17 -1.18 6.89 -0.94
N PHE A 18 -1.96 5.96 -0.41
CA PHE A 18 -3.24 5.54 -0.95
C PHE A 18 -4.35 5.92 0.02
N PHE A 19 -5.50 6.30 -0.50
CA PHE A 19 -6.65 6.63 0.33
C PHE A 19 -7.94 6.14 -0.28
N SER A 20 -8.92 5.87 0.56
CA SER A 20 -10.26 5.49 0.14
C SER A 20 -11.30 6.16 1.03
N PRO A 21 -12.33 6.78 0.45
CA PRO A 21 -13.46 7.28 1.21
C PRO A 21 -14.18 6.11 1.88
N LEU A 22 -14.70 6.34 3.08
CA LEU A 22 -15.54 5.39 3.78
C LEU A 22 -17.00 5.63 3.42
N THR A 23 -17.78 4.56 3.27
CA THR A 23 -19.20 4.62 2.86
C THR A 23 -20.09 5.41 3.81
N GLU A 24 -19.74 5.46 5.11
CA GLU A 24 -20.57 6.13 6.09
C GLU A 24 -20.04 7.52 6.45
N HIS A 25 -18.75 7.67 6.75
CA HIS A 25 -18.14 8.96 7.10
C HIS A 25 -16.61 8.87 7.11
N GLY A 26 -15.95 9.91 6.56
CA GLY A 26 -14.51 10.07 6.60
C GLY A 26 -13.74 9.34 5.50
N CYS A 27 -12.44 9.21 5.70
CA CYS A 27 -11.57 8.42 4.80
C CYS A 27 -10.48 7.69 5.58
N ILE A 28 -9.93 6.67 4.93
CA ILE A 28 -8.74 5.97 5.41
C ILE A 28 -7.59 6.26 4.46
N VAL A 29 -6.45 6.57 5.06
CA VAL A 29 -5.21 6.89 4.36
C VAL A 29 -4.15 5.88 4.76
N LEU A 30 -3.54 5.21 3.78
CA LEU A 30 -2.43 4.27 3.95
C LEU A 30 -1.15 4.90 3.40
N ASN A 31 -0.16 5.08 4.25
CA ASN A 31 1.19 5.38 3.82
C ASN A 31 1.98 4.07 3.69
N VAL A 32 2.23 3.64 2.46
CA VAL A 32 2.95 2.40 2.16
C VAL A 32 4.42 2.48 2.57
N GLU A 33 5.03 3.65 2.50
CA GLU A 33 6.43 3.85 2.89
C GLU A 33 6.67 3.56 4.37
N ARG A 34 5.80 4.08 5.23
CA ARG A 34 5.90 3.90 6.69
C ARG A 34 5.09 2.73 7.21
N GLY A 35 4.22 2.14 6.39
CA GLY A 35 3.27 1.10 6.80
C GLY A 35 2.25 1.62 7.82
N THR A 36 1.95 2.91 7.80
CA THR A 36 1.02 3.55 8.73
C THR A 36 -0.34 3.73 8.09
N VAL A 37 -1.38 3.53 8.88
CA VAL A 37 -2.76 3.78 8.46
C VAL A 37 -3.36 4.86 9.35
N LEU A 38 -4.01 5.84 8.72
CA LEU A 38 -4.65 6.96 9.38
C LEU A 38 -6.13 6.97 9.02
N SER A 39 -6.99 7.04 10.03
CA SER A 39 -8.42 7.29 9.84
C SER A 39 -8.71 8.77 10.06
N LEU A 40 -9.38 9.38 9.11
CA LEU A 40 -9.84 10.77 9.14
C LEU A 40 -11.37 10.79 9.24
N ASN A 41 -11.89 11.68 10.08
CA ASN A 41 -13.32 11.97 10.12
C ASN A 41 -13.73 12.80 8.88
N ASP A 42 -15.01 13.14 8.75
CA ASP A 42 -15.56 13.85 7.59
C ASP A 42 -14.82 15.15 7.28
N THR A 43 -14.58 15.96 8.30
CA THR A 43 -13.85 17.23 8.15
C THR A 43 -12.41 16.99 7.70
N GLY A 44 -11.73 16.04 8.30
CA GLY A 44 -10.36 15.65 7.90
C GLY A 44 -10.31 15.04 6.51
N ALA A 45 -11.31 14.24 6.13
CA ALA A 45 -11.44 13.65 4.80
C ALA A 45 -11.65 14.72 3.73
N LEU A 46 -12.50 15.73 4.01
CA LEU A 46 -12.72 16.86 3.11
C LEU A 46 -11.42 17.65 2.91
N MET A 47 -10.72 18.00 3.99
CA MET A 47 -9.44 18.72 3.91
C MET A 47 -8.40 17.91 3.14
N PHE A 48 -8.36 16.61 3.36
CA PHE A 48 -7.44 15.71 2.67
C PHE A 48 -7.78 15.59 1.18
N SER A 49 -9.08 15.52 0.81
CA SER A 49 -9.49 15.49 -0.60
C SER A 49 -9.09 16.76 -1.35
N LYS A 50 -9.21 17.94 -0.72
CA LYS A 50 -8.73 19.20 -1.32
C LYS A 50 -7.22 19.17 -1.60
N LEU A 51 -6.41 18.58 -0.70
CA LEU A 51 -4.98 18.35 -0.96
C LEU A 51 -4.75 17.34 -2.09
N ALA A 52 -5.56 16.29 -2.18
CA ALA A 52 -5.43 15.25 -3.19
C ALA A 52 -5.83 15.73 -4.59
N GLU A 53 -6.83 16.61 -4.69
CA GLU A 53 -7.33 17.18 -5.94
C GLU A 53 -6.44 18.30 -6.47
N ALA A 54 -5.61 18.89 -5.61
CA ALA A 54 -4.72 19.98 -6.00
C ALA A 54 -3.65 19.49 -6.99
N LYS A 55 -3.52 20.18 -8.12
CA LYS A 55 -2.51 19.90 -9.15
C LYS A 55 -1.11 20.40 -8.78
N HIS A 56 -0.99 21.15 -7.70
CA HIS A 56 0.24 21.75 -7.19
C HIS A 56 0.27 21.70 -5.66
N ALA A 57 1.46 21.89 -5.10
CA ALA A 57 1.61 21.94 -3.66
C ALA A 57 0.85 23.14 -3.09
N LEU A 58 0.05 22.94 -2.06
CA LEU A 58 -0.74 23.97 -1.38
C LEU A 58 0.00 24.51 -0.15
N SER A 59 -0.09 25.83 0.07
CA SER A 59 0.26 26.42 1.36
C SER A 59 -0.85 26.18 2.38
N GLN A 60 -0.54 26.41 3.66
CA GLN A 60 -1.52 26.34 4.73
C GLN A 60 -2.69 27.32 4.49
N ASP A 61 -2.39 28.54 4.02
CA ASP A 61 -3.40 29.58 3.79
C ASP A 61 -4.30 29.24 2.60
N GLU A 62 -3.71 28.72 1.50
CA GLU A 62 -4.47 28.24 0.33
C GLU A 62 -5.43 27.09 0.73
N LEU A 63 -4.96 26.12 1.52
CA LEU A 63 -5.81 25.04 2.01
C LEU A 63 -6.91 25.57 2.95
N THR A 64 -6.56 26.51 3.83
CA THR A 64 -7.55 27.11 4.75
C THR A 64 -8.66 27.81 3.98
N GLU A 65 -8.35 28.55 2.92
CA GLU A 65 -9.33 29.23 2.10
C GLU A 65 -10.24 28.24 1.35
N LEU A 66 -9.68 27.17 0.79
CA LEU A 66 -10.44 26.09 0.15
C LEU A 66 -11.43 25.42 1.13
N VAL A 67 -10.98 25.18 2.36
CA VAL A 67 -11.83 24.58 3.41
C VAL A 67 -12.92 25.55 3.88
N ARG A 68 -12.59 26.83 3.99
CA ARG A 68 -13.56 27.87 4.37
C ARG A 68 -14.75 27.97 3.41
N GLN A 69 -14.53 27.75 2.12
CA GLN A 69 -15.59 27.79 1.12
C GLN A 69 -16.70 26.76 1.42
N GLU A 70 -16.33 25.64 2.05
CA GLU A 70 -17.28 24.58 2.47
C GLU A 70 -17.92 24.86 3.84
N PHE A 71 -17.20 25.57 4.72
CA PHE A 71 -17.62 25.86 6.11
C PHE A 71 -17.76 27.38 6.33
N ARG A 72 -18.67 28.02 5.58
CA ARG A 72 -18.85 29.49 5.58
C ARG A 72 -19.28 30.05 6.93
N ASP A 73 -20.03 29.26 7.71
CA ASP A 73 -20.60 29.67 9.01
C ASP A 73 -19.63 29.41 10.19
N VAL A 74 -18.42 28.88 9.92
CA VAL A 74 -17.44 28.58 10.95
C VAL A 74 -16.44 29.73 11.05
N GLU A 75 -16.11 30.13 12.28
CA GLU A 75 -15.13 31.16 12.56
C GLU A 75 -13.76 30.82 11.93
N MET A 76 -13.12 31.79 11.26
CA MET A 76 -11.86 31.62 10.55
C MET A 76 -10.76 31.01 11.43
N ALA A 77 -10.63 31.49 12.67
CA ALA A 77 -9.61 31.01 13.62
C ALA A 77 -9.77 29.50 13.89
N ARG A 78 -11.01 29.00 13.93
CA ARG A 78 -11.30 27.59 14.13
C ARG A 78 -10.95 26.76 12.89
N VAL A 79 -11.21 27.25 11.68
CA VAL A 79 -10.83 26.60 10.42
C VAL A 79 -9.32 26.53 10.32
N GLN A 80 -8.60 27.64 10.57
CA GLN A 80 -7.14 27.69 10.55
C GLN A 80 -6.51 26.68 11.52
N LYS A 81 -7.04 26.61 12.75
CA LYS A 81 -6.56 25.66 13.75
C LYS A 81 -6.78 24.21 13.28
N ALA A 82 -7.94 23.89 12.74
CA ALA A 82 -8.24 22.53 12.25
C ALA A 82 -7.32 22.12 11.09
N VAL A 83 -7.04 23.03 10.16
CA VAL A 83 -6.09 22.82 9.05
C VAL A 83 -4.68 22.61 9.60
N MET A 84 -4.22 23.42 10.51
CA MET A 84 -2.92 23.29 11.16
C MET A 84 -2.74 21.95 11.86
N ASP A 85 -3.73 21.55 12.67
CA ASP A 85 -3.74 20.29 13.42
C ASP A 85 -3.70 19.08 12.46
N LEU A 86 -4.44 19.16 11.35
CA LEU A 86 -4.43 18.12 10.32
C LEU A 86 -3.07 18.06 9.63
N LEU A 87 -2.53 19.17 9.14
CA LEU A 87 -1.24 19.20 8.45
C LEU A 87 -0.12 18.64 9.34
N ALA A 88 -0.06 19.03 10.61
CA ALA A 88 0.90 18.51 11.58
C ALA A 88 0.78 16.99 11.74
N ARG A 89 -0.45 16.45 11.82
CA ARG A 89 -0.70 15.02 11.92
C ARG A 89 -0.31 14.27 10.64
N LEU A 90 -0.61 14.82 9.47
CA LEU A 90 -0.26 14.25 8.17
C LEU A 90 1.26 14.24 7.95
N GLU A 91 1.96 15.28 8.39
CA GLU A 91 3.42 15.38 8.34
C GLU A 91 4.07 14.37 9.29
N GLN A 92 3.59 14.26 10.52
CA GLN A 92 4.06 13.29 11.50
C GLN A 92 3.95 11.84 10.99
N THR A 93 2.87 11.52 10.28
CA THR A 93 2.66 10.20 9.67
C THR A 93 3.38 10.04 8.33
N GLY A 94 4.03 11.10 7.82
CA GLY A 94 4.69 11.12 6.51
C GLY A 94 3.73 11.02 5.32
N THR A 95 2.46 11.32 5.56
CA THR A 95 1.41 11.30 4.54
C THR A 95 1.55 12.45 3.55
N ILE A 96 2.07 13.59 4.03
CA ILE A 96 2.41 14.76 3.22
C ILE A 96 3.91 15.05 3.29
N GLN A 97 4.41 15.77 2.29
CA GLN A 97 5.78 16.25 2.19
C GLN A 97 5.77 17.75 1.89
N THR A 98 6.76 18.47 2.42
CA THR A 98 7.03 19.85 2.01
C THR A 98 7.66 19.86 0.62
N GLU A 99 7.44 20.92 -0.15
CA GLU A 99 7.98 21.05 -1.52
C GLU A 99 9.52 20.92 -1.56
N ILE A 100 10.21 21.41 -0.53
CA ILE A 100 11.66 21.26 -0.37
C ILE A 100 12.07 19.79 -0.20
N ALA A 101 11.32 19.02 0.59
CA ALA A 101 11.58 17.60 0.82
C ALA A 101 11.25 16.74 -0.41
N ALA A 102 10.23 17.12 -1.19
CA ALA A 102 9.85 16.43 -2.42
C ALA A 102 10.96 16.45 -3.49
N ARG A 103 11.67 17.56 -3.62
CA ARG A 103 12.82 17.67 -4.56
C ARG A 103 14.01 16.80 -4.16
N THR A 104 14.18 16.54 -2.86
CA THR A 104 15.30 15.73 -2.33
C THR A 104 15.03 14.22 -2.38
N THR A 105 13.78 13.80 -2.26
CA THR A 105 13.39 12.37 -2.25
C THR A 105 13.46 11.71 -3.61
N HIS A 106 13.41 12.45 -4.71
CA HIS A 106 13.59 11.89 -6.07
C HIS A 106 15.01 11.32 -6.32
N ARG A 107 15.96 11.49 -5.40
CA ARG A 107 17.35 11.01 -5.54
C ARG A 107 17.68 9.77 -4.73
N ASN A 108 16.71 9.02 -4.23
CA ASN A 108 17.00 7.85 -3.37
C ASN A 108 17.35 6.60 -4.17
N VAL A 109 18.63 6.26 -4.14
CA VAL A 109 19.34 5.06 -4.68
C VAL A 109 18.76 3.71 -4.19
N ARG A 110 17.85 3.69 -3.23
CA ARG A 110 17.21 2.46 -2.70
C ARG A 110 16.15 1.83 -3.61
N ALA A 111 15.73 2.51 -4.69
CA ALA A 111 14.80 1.96 -5.67
C ALA A 111 15.40 0.76 -6.46
N GLY A 112 16.72 0.65 -6.53
CA GLY A 112 17.39 -0.41 -7.30
C GLY A 112 17.29 -1.82 -6.68
N LEU A 113 17.23 -1.94 -5.34
CA LEU A 113 17.27 -3.26 -4.69
C LEU A 113 15.93 -4.01 -4.81
N ALA A 114 14.81 -3.31 -4.68
CA ALA A 114 13.47 -3.91 -4.78
C ALA A 114 13.14 -4.41 -6.19
N SER A 115 13.72 -3.80 -7.23
CA SER A 115 13.53 -4.22 -8.64
C SER A 115 14.40 -5.40 -9.06
N THR A 116 15.52 -5.65 -8.37
CA THR A 116 16.45 -6.77 -8.68
C THR A 116 16.05 -8.07 -7.97
N ILE A 117 15.37 -8.00 -6.84
CA ILE A 117 14.91 -9.18 -6.07
C ILE A 117 14.03 -10.11 -6.91
N PRO A 118 13.00 -9.65 -7.67
CA PRO A 118 12.18 -10.54 -8.49
C PRO A 118 12.98 -11.35 -9.51
N VAL A 119 14.00 -10.76 -10.14
CA VAL A 119 14.77 -11.41 -11.19
C VAL A 119 15.62 -12.55 -10.62
N GLY A 120 16.35 -12.33 -9.55
CA GLY A 120 17.19 -13.37 -8.93
C GLY A 120 16.37 -14.54 -8.37
N VAL A 121 15.27 -14.22 -7.69
CA VAL A 121 14.39 -15.23 -7.08
C VAL A 121 13.63 -16.04 -8.14
N THR A 122 13.19 -15.43 -9.25
CA THR A 122 12.55 -16.17 -10.34
C THR A 122 13.46 -17.22 -10.97
N TYR A 123 14.75 -16.97 -11.08
CA TYR A 123 15.70 -17.99 -11.55
C TYR A 123 15.78 -19.20 -10.60
N LEU A 124 15.79 -18.97 -9.29
CA LEU A 124 15.78 -20.05 -8.28
C LEU A 124 14.45 -20.82 -8.27
N LEU A 125 13.35 -20.17 -8.57
CA LEU A 125 12.03 -20.80 -8.59
C LEU A 125 11.79 -21.66 -9.84
N ARG A 126 12.37 -21.32 -10.99
CA ARG A 126 12.14 -22.02 -12.27
C ARG A 126 12.22 -23.54 -12.19
N PRO A 127 13.30 -24.16 -11.64
CA PRO A 127 13.39 -25.62 -11.55
C PRO A 127 12.31 -26.21 -10.65
N LEU A 128 12.01 -25.56 -9.52
CA LEU A 128 10.97 -26.01 -8.58
C LEU A 128 9.56 -25.97 -9.19
N LEU A 129 9.27 -24.93 -9.98
CA LEU A 129 7.99 -24.80 -10.67
C LEU A 129 7.84 -25.85 -11.77
N ARG A 130 8.93 -26.20 -12.49
CA ARG A 130 8.94 -27.26 -13.51
C ARG A 130 8.62 -28.64 -12.92
N VAL A 131 9.17 -28.96 -11.75
CA VAL A 131 8.92 -30.24 -11.06
C VAL A 131 7.71 -30.14 -10.10
N LYS A 132 6.91 -29.07 -10.19
CA LYS A 132 5.71 -28.81 -9.35
C LYS A 132 5.99 -28.83 -7.84
N ALA A 133 7.21 -28.52 -7.42
CA ALA A 133 7.59 -28.43 -6.00
C ALA A 133 7.13 -27.08 -5.37
N TYR A 134 5.84 -26.80 -5.48
CA TYR A 134 5.25 -25.49 -5.09
C TYR A 134 5.43 -25.16 -3.62
N THR A 135 5.43 -26.15 -2.73
CA THR A 135 5.65 -25.91 -1.29
C THR A 135 7.06 -25.42 -1.01
N CYS A 136 8.08 -25.99 -1.67
CA CYS A 136 9.47 -25.51 -1.53
C CYS A 136 9.61 -24.10 -2.10
N ALA A 137 9.00 -23.84 -3.26
CA ALA A 137 8.99 -22.51 -3.85
C ALA A 137 8.30 -21.48 -2.93
N ALA A 138 7.17 -21.84 -2.32
CA ALA A 138 6.45 -21.00 -1.36
C ALA A 138 7.30 -20.70 -0.10
N LEU A 139 8.02 -21.70 0.44
CA LEU A 139 8.92 -21.50 1.58
C LEU A 139 10.06 -20.53 1.24
N ILE A 140 10.71 -20.68 0.09
CA ILE A 140 11.74 -19.74 -0.36
C ILE A 140 11.18 -18.31 -0.44
N LEU A 141 10.00 -18.14 -1.02
CA LEU A 141 9.35 -16.84 -1.11
C LEU A 141 8.95 -16.27 0.26
N LEU A 142 8.49 -17.10 1.21
CA LEU A 142 8.19 -16.65 2.56
C LEU A 142 9.45 -16.13 3.29
N PHE A 143 10.56 -16.85 3.19
CA PHE A 143 11.84 -16.38 3.75
C PHE A 143 12.31 -15.09 3.07
N THR A 144 12.17 -15.01 1.74
CA THR A 144 12.51 -13.80 0.98
C THR A 144 11.63 -12.63 1.42
N ALA A 145 10.31 -12.82 1.53
CA ALA A 145 9.38 -11.79 1.97
C ALA A 145 9.69 -11.32 3.40
N GLU A 146 10.09 -12.23 4.31
CA GLU A 146 10.50 -11.87 5.66
C GLU A 146 11.79 -11.03 5.65
N CYS A 147 12.78 -11.38 4.84
CA CYS A 147 14.01 -10.59 4.66
C CYS A 147 13.70 -9.19 4.09
N VAL A 148 12.90 -9.14 3.03
CA VAL A 148 12.47 -7.89 2.37
C VAL A 148 11.75 -7.00 3.37
N ARG A 149 10.83 -7.56 4.16
CA ARG A 149 10.08 -6.84 5.21
C ARG A 149 11.01 -6.27 6.28
N LYS A 150 12.01 -7.03 6.73
CA LYS A 150 12.97 -6.57 7.75
C LYS A 150 13.87 -5.45 7.24
N LEU A 151 14.30 -5.51 5.98
CA LEU A 151 15.23 -4.55 5.40
C LEU A 151 14.56 -3.26 4.93
N GLY A 152 13.34 -3.32 4.45
CA GLY A 152 12.67 -2.19 3.82
C GLY A 152 11.19 -2.02 4.16
N GLY A 153 10.68 -2.74 5.17
CA GLY A 153 9.32 -2.60 5.66
C GLY A 153 8.23 -3.01 4.66
N PHE A 154 7.06 -2.47 4.86
CA PHE A 154 5.85 -2.70 4.05
C PHE A 154 6.06 -2.31 2.57
N LYS A 155 6.65 -1.14 2.33
CA LYS A 155 6.93 -0.59 0.99
C LYS A 155 7.73 -1.56 0.12
N SER A 156 8.72 -2.24 0.68
CA SER A 156 9.56 -3.15 -0.08
C SER A 156 8.81 -4.40 -0.53
N ILE A 157 7.90 -4.94 0.30
CA ILE A 157 7.02 -6.05 -0.11
C ILE A 157 6.10 -5.59 -1.24
N HIS A 158 5.44 -4.45 -1.07
CA HIS A 158 4.52 -3.88 -2.06
C HIS A 158 5.21 -3.70 -3.42
N ARG A 159 6.37 -3.02 -3.45
CA ARG A 159 7.15 -2.84 -4.67
C ARG A 159 7.64 -4.15 -5.29
N THR A 160 7.99 -5.13 -4.47
CA THR A 160 8.37 -6.46 -4.97
C THR A 160 7.21 -7.10 -5.71
N VAL A 161 6.00 -7.05 -5.16
CA VAL A 161 4.79 -7.58 -5.82
C VAL A 161 4.46 -6.80 -7.09
N GLU A 162 4.50 -5.46 -7.06
CA GLU A 162 4.27 -4.63 -8.25
C GLU A 162 5.23 -4.93 -9.39
N SER A 163 6.52 -5.12 -9.08
CA SER A 163 7.56 -5.42 -10.05
C SER A 163 7.56 -6.88 -10.53
N TRP A 164 6.80 -7.78 -9.89
CA TRP A 164 6.74 -9.18 -10.25
C TRP A 164 5.93 -9.42 -11.52
N ARG A 165 6.62 -9.80 -12.58
CA ARG A 165 6.01 -9.93 -13.92
C ARG A 165 5.22 -11.22 -14.08
N LEU A 166 4.12 -11.13 -14.84
CA LEU A 166 3.34 -12.27 -15.28
C LEU A 166 4.13 -13.10 -16.29
N ASN A 167 4.18 -14.42 -16.11
CA ASN A 167 4.75 -15.34 -17.09
C ASN A 167 3.72 -15.64 -18.20
N ALA A 168 3.74 -14.86 -19.25
CA ALA A 168 2.80 -15.00 -20.38
C ALA A 168 2.95 -16.31 -21.19
N GLN A 169 4.04 -17.05 -21.00
CA GLN A 169 4.28 -18.34 -21.70
C GLN A 169 3.62 -19.53 -21.02
N SER A 170 3.13 -19.36 -19.80
CA SER A 170 2.47 -20.45 -19.05
C SER A 170 0.97 -20.44 -19.32
N GLN A 171 0.40 -21.64 -19.47
CA GLN A 171 -1.05 -21.82 -19.57
C GLN A 171 -1.60 -22.26 -18.21
N PRO A 172 -2.26 -21.36 -17.47
CA PRO A 172 -2.78 -21.67 -16.17
C PRO A 172 -4.00 -22.62 -16.27
N ASN A 173 -4.11 -23.58 -15.34
CA ASN A 173 -5.28 -24.42 -15.19
C ASN A 173 -5.75 -24.45 -13.73
N GLU A 174 -7.01 -24.80 -13.51
CA GLU A 174 -7.66 -24.77 -12.20
C GLU A 174 -7.02 -25.74 -11.18
N ALA A 175 -6.59 -26.92 -11.64
CA ALA A 175 -5.90 -27.89 -10.79
C ALA A 175 -4.55 -27.35 -10.29
N THR A 176 -3.85 -26.57 -11.11
CA THR A 176 -2.61 -25.87 -10.70
C THR A 176 -2.92 -24.81 -9.66
N LEU A 177 -3.99 -24.02 -9.83
CA LEU A 177 -4.41 -23.02 -8.86
C LEU A 177 -4.65 -23.63 -7.48
N ALA A 178 -5.45 -24.70 -7.40
CA ALA A 178 -5.74 -25.41 -6.16
C ALA A 178 -4.46 -25.97 -5.51
N SER A 179 -3.57 -26.56 -6.31
CA SER A 179 -2.29 -27.10 -5.83
C SER A 179 -1.37 -26.01 -5.24
N VAL A 180 -1.31 -24.83 -5.87
CA VAL A 180 -0.52 -23.69 -5.39
C VAL A 180 -1.10 -23.13 -4.09
N CYS A 181 -2.43 -22.99 -3.99
CA CYS A 181 -3.08 -22.54 -2.76
C CYS A 181 -2.78 -23.50 -1.59
N CYS A 182 -2.91 -24.81 -1.79
CA CYS A 182 -2.54 -25.79 -0.79
C CYS A 182 -1.06 -25.73 -0.41
N ALA A 183 -0.19 -25.55 -1.39
CA ALA A 183 1.25 -25.45 -1.16
C ALA A 183 1.61 -24.21 -0.32
N VAL A 184 1.02 -23.04 -0.59
CA VAL A 184 1.24 -21.82 0.20
C VAL A 184 0.72 -22.02 1.64
N ASN A 185 -0.46 -22.61 1.82
CA ASN A 185 -0.98 -22.91 3.16
C ASN A 185 -0.05 -23.83 3.94
N ARG A 186 0.45 -24.91 3.31
CA ARG A 186 1.43 -25.82 3.91
C ARG A 186 2.72 -25.11 4.26
N ALA A 187 3.25 -24.27 3.37
CA ALA A 187 4.45 -23.48 3.60
C ALA A 187 4.26 -22.52 4.78
N CYS A 188 3.11 -21.86 4.90
CA CYS A 188 2.80 -21.00 6.05
C CYS A 188 2.78 -21.77 7.37
N THR A 189 2.34 -23.04 7.37
CA THR A 189 2.36 -23.91 8.57
C THR A 189 3.79 -24.33 8.95
N TRP A 190 4.65 -24.59 7.96
CA TRP A 190 6.03 -25.02 8.20
C TRP A 190 7.00 -23.85 8.45
N HIS A 191 6.59 -22.64 8.13
CA HIS A 191 7.44 -21.47 8.36
C HIS A 191 7.58 -21.22 9.87
N PRO A 192 8.83 -21.03 10.41
CA PRO A 192 9.08 -20.94 11.86
C PRO A 192 8.43 -19.72 12.51
N LYS A 193 8.03 -18.72 11.73
CA LYS A 193 7.29 -17.56 12.19
C LYS A 193 5.89 -17.56 11.61
N ARG A 194 4.92 -17.06 12.37
CA ARG A 194 3.56 -16.87 11.85
C ARG A 194 3.60 -15.95 10.62
N ALA A 195 3.27 -16.49 9.46
CA ALA A 195 3.13 -15.70 8.25
C ALA A 195 1.91 -14.77 8.39
N LEU A 196 2.14 -13.46 8.26
CA LEU A 196 1.08 -12.45 8.29
C LEU A 196 0.32 -12.45 6.94
N CYS A 197 -0.88 -11.89 6.95
CA CYS A 197 -1.74 -11.80 5.75
C CYS A 197 -1.00 -11.20 4.54
N LEU A 198 -0.23 -10.13 4.75
CA LEU A 198 0.55 -9.49 3.70
C LEU A 198 1.60 -10.44 3.07
N GLN A 199 2.36 -11.17 3.89
CA GLN A 199 3.37 -12.12 3.42
C GLN A 199 2.72 -13.27 2.67
N ARG A 200 1.60 -13.82 3.18
CA ARG A 200 0.86 -14.90 2.55
C ARG A 200 0.30 -14.47 1.19
N ALA A 201 -0.34 -13.29 1.11
CA ALA A 201 -0.88 -12.75 -0.13
C ALA A 201 0.22 -12.47 -1.15
N SER A 202 1.32 -11.81 -0.74
CA SER A 202 2.44 -11.51 -1.63
C SER A 202 3.08 -12.76 -2.23
N VAL A 203 3.32 -13.80 -1.42
CA VAL A 203 3.88 -15.08 -1.88
C VAL A 203 2.95 -15.77 -2.87
N LEU A 204 1.65 -15.79 -2.58
CA LEU A 204 0.65 -16.40 -3.46
C LEU A 204 0.60 -15.68 -4.81
N VAL A 205 0.54 -14.35 -4.82
CA VAL A 205 0.54 -13.56 -6.06
C VAL A 205 1.81 -13.79 -6.87
N CYS A 206 3.00 -13.77 -6.24
CA CYS A 206 4.26 -14.01 -6.93
C CYS A 206 4.31 -15.41 -7.58
N LEU A 207 3.86 -16.45 -6.87
CA LEU A 207 3.78 -17.82 -7.43
C LEU A 207 2.79 -17.91 -8.58
N LEU A 208 1.59 -17.37 -8.39
CA LEU A 208 0.54 -17.40 -9.41
C LEU A 208 0.99 -16.67 -10.68
N ARG A 209 1.59 -15.48 -10.56
CA ARG A 209 2.13 -14.75 -11.71
C ARG A 209 3.26 -15.49 -12.40
N SER A 210 4.12 -16.18 -11.65
CA SER A 210 5.17 -17.04 -12.22
C SER A 210 4.62 -18.23 -13.01
N LEU A 211 3.38 -18.64 -12.73
CA LEU A 211 2.65 -19.71 -13.39
C LEU A 211 1.63 -19.25 -14.43
N GLY A 212 1.62 -17.93 -14.74
CA GLY A 212 0.77 -17.37 -15.79
C GLY A 212 -0.62 -16.93 -15.35
N PHE A 213 -0.93 -16.97 -14.04
CA PHE A 213 -2.20 -16.43 -13.53
C PHE A 213 -2.06 -14.91 -13.29
N PRO A 214 -2.97 -14.08 -13.84
CA PRO A 214 -2.97 -12.63 -13.60
C PRO A 214 -3.56 -12.30 -12.21
N ALA A 215 -2.86 -12.73 -11.17
CA ALA A 215 -3.27 -12.52 -9.79
C ALA A 215 -2.87 -11.13 -9.29
N GLU A 216 -3.73 -10.54 -8.45
CA GLU A 216 -3.55 -9.24 -7.80
C GLU A 216 -3.49 -9.40 -6.29
N MET A 217 -2.60 -8.64 -5.65
CA MET A 217 -2.62 -8.47 -4.21
C MET A 217 -3.50 -7.26 -3.86
N ILE A 218 -4.49 -7.50 -3.01
CA ILE A 218 -5.40 -6.47 -2.53
C ILE A 218 -5.05 -6.15 -1.09
N ILE A 219 -5.03 -4.86 -0.78
CA ILE A 219 -4.86 -4.34 0.57
C ILE A 219 -6.13 -3.60 0.94
N GLY A 220 -6.72 -3.98 2.04
CA GLY A 220 -7.94 -3.36 2.55
C GLY A 220 -7.92 -3.17 4.05
N VAL A 221 -8.87 -2.40 4.54
CA VAL A 221 -9.04 -2.12 5.97
C VAL A 221 -10.49 -2.32 6.40
N HIS A 222 -10.64 -2.78 7.62
CA HIS A 222 -11.92 -2.84 8.33
C HIS A 222 -11.98 -1.70 9.34
N LYS A 223 -13.15 -1.05 9.45
CA LYS A 223 -13.29 0.18 10.24
C LYS A 223 -13.44 -0.09 11.75
N MET A 224 -14.26 -1.07 12.11
CA MET A 224 -14.55 -1.35 13.53
C MET A 224 -14.70 -2.85 13.80
N PRO A 225 -13.77 -3.49 14.55
CA PRO A 225 -12.50 -2.92 15.03
C PRO A 225 -11.55 -2.59 13.88
N PHE A 226 -10.69 -1.59 14.09
CA PHE A 226 -9.77 -1.14 13.04
C PHE A 226 -8.63 -2.14 12.84
N TYR A 227 -8.57 -2.77 11.66
CA TYR A 227 -7.44 -3.63 11.26
C TYR A 227 -7.30 -3.70 9.74
N GLY A 228 -6.05 -3.87 9.29
CA GLY A 228 -5.72 -4.07 7.89
C GLY A 228 -5.68 -5.55 7.52
N HIS A 229 -6.05 -5.87 6.29
CA HIS A 229 -5.93 -7.20 5.72
C HIS A 229 -5.40 -7.14 4.29
N ALA A 230 -4.64 -8.17 3.90
CA ALA A 230 -4.18 -8.33 2.53
C ALA A 230 -4.58 -9.73 2.05
N TRP A 231 -5.15 -9.78 0.84
CA TRP A 231 -5.58 -11.03 0.21
C TRP A 231 -5.22 -11.05 -1.27
N THR A 232 -5.46 -12.17 -1.91
CA THR A 232 -5.20 -12.37 -3.35
C THR A 232 -6.52 -12.46 -4.09
N GLU A 233 -6.59 -11.78 -5.24
CA GLU A 233 -7.68 -11.92 -6.19
C GLU A 233 -7.18 -12.43 -7.55
N LEU A 234 -8.03 -13.21 -8.22
CA LEU A 234 -7.85 -13.64 -9.59
C LEU A 234 -9.14 -13.36 -10.36
N ALA A 235 -9.05 -12.50 -11.38
CA ALA A 235 -10.22 -12.05 -12.15
C ALA A 235 -11.38 -11.56 -11.25
N GLY A 236 -11.05 -10.77 -10.21
CA GLY A 236 -12.00 -10.21 -9.26
C GLY A 236 -12.58 -11.18 -8.23
N LYS A 237 -12.12 -12.45 -8.20
CA LYS A 237 -12.53 -13.45 -7.19
C LYS A 237 -11.44 -13.65 -6.16
N VAL A 238 -11.82 -13.66 -4.89
CA VAL A 238 -10.90 -13.95 -3.78
C VAL A 238 -10.35 -15.38 -3.88
N VAL A 239 -9.04 -15.52 -3.77
CA VAL A 239 -8.34 -16.80 -3.84
C VAL A 239 -7.59 -17.04 -2.53
N ASN A 240 -7.76 -18.23 -1.97
CA ASN A 240 -7.07 -18.71 -0.76
C ASN A 240 -7.30 -17.84 0.50
N ASP A 241 -8.46 -17.20 0.57
CA ASP A 241 -8.93 -16.41 1.71
C ASP A 241 -10.46 -16.51 1.84
N HIS A 242 -11.07 -15.80 2.80
CA HIS A 242 -12.52 -15.74 2.94
C HIS A 242 -13.16 -15.11 1.70
N ALA A 243 -14.08 -15.83 1.05
CA ALA A 243 -14.77 -15.37 -0.16
C ALA A 243 -15.46 -14.00 -0.01
N ASN A 244 -15.81 -13.63 1.22
CA ASN A 244 -16.46 -12.37 1.54
C ASN A 244 -15.48 -11.24 1.97
N ALA A 245 -14.15 -11.42 1.83
CA ALA A 245 -13.19 -10.39 2.22
C ALA A 245 -13.53 -9.03 1.60
N GLN A 246 -13.91 -9.00 0.31
CA GLN A 246 -14.32 -7.79 -0.39
C GLN A 246 -15.52 -7.06 0.23
N LYS A 247 -16.37 -7.75 0.98
CA LYS A 247 -17.56 -7.16 1.64
C LYS A 247 -17.24 -6.54 2.99
N PHE A 248 -16.21 -7.07 3.66
CA PHE A 248 -15.82 -6.63 5.01
C PHE A 248 -14.73 -5.58 5.02
N PHE A 249 -13.95 -5.51 3.94
CA PHE A 249 -12.81 -4.59 3.86
C PHE A 249 -13.01 -3.54 2.77
N HIS A 250 -12.74 -2.29 3.13
CA HIS A 250 -12.57 -1.22 2.16
C HIS A 250 -11.23 -1.36 1.47
N VAL A 251 -11.25 -1.50 0.14
CA VAL A 251 -10.02 -1.64 -0.66
C VAL A 251 -9.28 -0.32 -0.68
N LEU A 252 -8.01 -0.35 -0.30
CA LEU A 252 -7.11 0.80 -0.36
C LEU A 252 -6.20 0.76 -1.59
N ASN A 253 -5.71 -0.43 -1.93
CA ASN A 253 -4.77 -0.61 -3.04
C ASN A 253 -4.93 -1.97 -3.70
N ARG A 254 -4.61 -2.03 -5.00
CA ARG A 254 -4.47 -3.22 -5.84
C ARG A 254 -3.11 -3.20 -6.53
N CYS A 255 -2.38 -4.30 -6.49
CA CYS A 255 -1.09 -4.41 -7.15
C CYS A 255 -0.78 -5.84 -7.66
#